data_8beb60a2b6bb8f2d98ec22517c9bb113
#
_entry.id   8beb60a2b6bb8f2d98ec22517c9bb113
#
_cell.length_a   1.000
_cell.length_b   1.000
_cell.length_c   1.000
_cell.angle_alpha   90.00
_cell.angle_beta   90.00
_cell.angle_gamma   90.00
#
_symmetry.space_group_name_H-M   'P 1'
#
loop_
_entity.id
_entity.type
_entity.pdbx_description
1 polymer ?
#
loop_
_entity_poly.entity_id
_entity_poly.type
_entity_poly.pdbx_seq_one_letter_code
_entity_poly.pdbx_strand_id
1 'polypeptide(L)'
;MMMKLVSFVLAFLLLACTITAISAAMFEAPSQPPLSEAEDTSAPTEEMTKPSPTQKSLTVVEEHPEGDSGYTPRVNAPDPADPRYYSDDNIFYAADYGMPNCTCYAWGRAYEITGKKPELSPYDACTWYDYNAENAVYDYGDTPQEGAIACFAYSDGGSGHVAVVEEVTDDTLLLSNSAYSGAEFYLDTVPADDPSGGREGWIFQGYIYIDT
;
A
#
# COMPACT_ATOMS: atom_id res chain seq x y z
N MET A 1 -2.18 -54.02 40.51
CA MET A 1 -2.54 -52.72 40.00
C MET A 1 -1.28 -52.08 39.48
N MET A 2 -1.01 -52.26 38.14
CA MET A 2 0.28 -51.90 37.51
C MET A 2 0.13 -50.59 36.74
N MET A 3 0.83 -49.56 37.18
CA MET A 3 1.02 -48.31 36.45
C MET A 3 1.93 -48.55 35.26
N LYS A 4 1.46 -48.28 34.06
CA LYS A 4 2.31 -48.30 32.84
C LYS A 4 2.87 -46.87 32.64
N LEU A 5 4.18 -46.80 32.81
CA LEU A 5 5.02 -45.63 32.51
C LEU A 5 5.21 -45.56 30.96
N VAL A 6 4.68 -44.53 30.32
CA VAL A 6 4.94 -44.29 28.92
C VAL A 6 6.09 -43.29 28.79
N SER A 7 7.22 -43.80 28.33
CA SER A 7 8.45 -43.06 28.06
C SER A 7 8.34 -42.39 26.71
N PHE A 8 8.33 -41.03 26.70
CA PHE A 8 8.46 -40.24 25.46
C PHE A 8 9.95 -40.12 25.13
N VAL A 9 10.39 -40.76 24.07
CA VAL A 9 11.72 -40.59 23.50
C VAL A 9 11.69 -39.38 22.58
N LEU A 10 12.33 -38.29 23.00
CA LEU A 10 12.55 -37.12 22.22
C LEU A 10 13.73 -37.34 21.28
N ALA A 11 13.50 -37.52 19.99
CA ALA A 11 14.55 -37.62 18.98
C ALA A 11 14.94 -36.21 18.53
N PHE A 12 16.09 -35.71 19.00
CA PHE A 12 16.75 -34.54 18.46
C PHE A 12 17.43 -34.90 17.15
N LEU A 13 16.91 -34.42 16.01
CA LEU A 13 17.62 -34.43 14.73
C LEU A 13 18.48 -33.17 14.65
N LEU A 14 19.79 -33.30 14.91
CA LEU A 14 20.80 -32.28 14.61
C LEU A 14 21.07 -32.29 13.10
N LEU A 15 20.49 -31.31 12.36
CA LEU A 15 20.88 -31.05 10.97
C LEU A 15 22.08 -30.11 10.97
N ALA A 16 23.28 -30.68 10.72
CA ALA A 16 24.48 -29.90 10.54
C ALA A 16 24.44 -29.17 9.20
N CYS A 17 24.33 -27.84 9.24
CA CYS A 17 24.45 -26.99 8.07
C CYS A 17 25.93 -26.81 7.73
N THR A 18 26.39 -27.42 6.66
CA THR A 18 27.76 -27.25 6.12
C THR A 18 27.79 -25.90 5.38
N ILE A 19 28.56 -24.97 5.91
CA ILE A 19 28.88 -23.70 5.29
C ILE A 19 29.84 -23.94 4.13
N THR A 20 29.36 -23.85 2.90
CA THR A 20 30.22 -23.77 1.71
C THR A 20 30.54 -22.29 1.46
N ALA A 21 31.78 -21.91 1.67
CA ALA A 21 32.31 -20.59 1.31
C ALA A 21 32.30 -20.45 -0.22
N ILE A 22 31.48 -19.56 -0.76
CA ILE A 22 31.52 -19.14 -2.17
C ILE A 22 32.29 -17.83 -2.22
N SER A 23 33.39 -17.90 -2.98
CA SER A 23 34.35 -16.85 -3.31
C SER A 23 33.63 -15.56 -3.82
N ALA A 24 34.01 -14.41 -3.24
CA ALA A 24 33.61 -13.10 -3.72
C ALA A 24 34.28 -12.85 -5.09
N ALA A 25 33.48 -12.85 -6.15
CA ALA A 25 33.87 -12.25 -7.42
C ALA A 25 33.56 -10.75 -7.32
N MET A 26 34.60 -9.94 -7.39
CA MET A 26 34.50 -8.48 -7.50
C MET A 26 33.81 -8.14 -8.83
N PHE A 27 32.62 -7.56 -8.74
CA PHE A 27 31.94 -6.96 -9.88
C PHE A 27 32.35 -5.49 -9.93
N GLU A 28 33.19 -5.18 -10.92
CA GLU A 28 33.62 -3.82 -11.23
C GLU A 28 32.44 -3.05 -11.83
N ALA A 29 32.09 -1.91 -11.24
CA ALA A 29 31.08 -1.00 -11.78
C ALA A 29 31.57 -0.35 -13.08
N PRO A 30 30.71 -0.21 -14.12
CA PRO A 30 31.07 0.52 -15.33
C PRO A 30 31.15 2.01 -15.05
N SER A 31 32.30 2.62 -15.40
CA SER A 31 32.59 4.06 -15.37
C SER A 31 31.68 4.82 -16.31
N GLN A 32 31.08 5.90 -15.79
CA GLN A 32 30.34 6.90 -16.59
C GLN A 32 31.29 7.66 -17.55
N PRO A 33 30.83 7.99 -18.78
CA PRO A 33 31.56 8.87 -19.67
C PRO A 33 31.47 10.33 -19.22
N PRO A 34 32.46 11.18 -19.56
CA PRO A 34 32.55 12.56 -19.10
C PRO A 34 31.52 13.46 -19.78
N LEU A 35 30.99 14.43 -19.01
CA LEU A 35 30.15 15.52 -19.47
C LEU A 35 30.89 16.38 -20.50
N SER A 36 30.33 16.48 -21.69
CA SER A 36 30.74 17.44 -22.71
C SER A 36 30.11 18.79 -22.39
N GLU A 37 30.98 19.80 -22.19
CA GLU A 37 30.63 21.23 -22.27
C GLU A 37 30.22 21.60 -23.69
N ALA A 38 29.11 22.30 -23.83
CA ALA A 38 28.78 23.03 -25.06
C ALA A 38 28.02 24.31 -24.66
N GLU A 39 28.74 25.37 -24.67
CA GLU A 39 28.58 26.66 -25.37
C GLU A 39 27.23 27.36 -25.27
N ASP A 40 27.35 28.50 -24.62
CA ASP A 40 26.59 29.75 -24.63
C ASP A 40 26.28 30.22 -26.07
N THR A 41 25.00 30.51 -26.37
CA THR A 41 24.62 31.42 -27.44
C THR A 41 23.36 32.21 -27.05
N SER A 42 23.60 33.51 -26.97
CA SER A 42 22.73 34.63 -26.68
C SER A 42 21.45 34.72 -27.50
N ALA A 43 20.43 35.22 -26.82
CA ALA A 43 19.18 35.91 -27.11
C ALA A 43 18.87 36.38 -28.56
N PRO A 44 17.57 36.64 -28.90
CA PRO A 44 16.90 37.85 -28.36
C PRO A 44 15.43 37.68 -27.91
N THR A 45 15.09 38.61 -27.05
CA THR A 45 13.82 39.03 -26.51
C THR A 45 12.77 39.29 -27.60
N GLU A 46 11.61 38.63 -27.50
CA GLU A 46 10.36 39.20 -28.00
C GLU A 46 9.26 39.05 -26.95
N GLU A 47 8.83 40.18 -26.50
CA GLU A 47 7.72 40.49 -25.64
C GLU A 47 6.42 40.24 -26.42
N MET A 48 5.61 39.22 -26.02
CA MET A 48 4.22 39.11 -26.45
C MET A 48 3.30 38.90 -25.27
N THR A 49 2.56 39.94 -25.04
CA THR A 49 1.39 40.17 -24.19
C THR A 49 0.47 38.98 -24.05
N LYS A 50 0.25 38.63 -22.80
CA LYS A 50 -0.77 37.72 -22.27
C LYS A 50 -2.18 38.23 -22.54
N PRO A 51 -3.15 37.34 -22.84
CA PRO A 51 -4.44 37.38 -22.17
C PRO A 51 -4.64 36.19 -21.26
N SER A 52 -4.93 36.52 -19.99
CA SER A 52 -5.39 35.60 -18.96
C SER A 52 -6.71 34.95 -19.35
N PRO A 53 -6.84 33.62 -19.37
CA PRO A 53 -8.18 33.03 -19.36
C PRO A 53 -8.71 32.99 -17.94
N THR A 54 -9.81 33.66 -17.76
CA THR A 54 -10.74 33.59 -16.63
C THR A 54 -10.99 32.12 -16.27
N GLN A 55 -10.58 31.69 -15.09
CA GLN A 55 -10.99 30.43 -14.51
C GLN A 55 -12.50 30.50 -14.24
N LYS A 56 -13.26 29.89 -15.12
CA LYS A 56 -14.65 29.56 -14.87
C LYS A 56 -14.66 28.35 -13.94
N SER A 57 -14.95 28.60 -12.67
CA SER A 57 -15.29 27.57 -11.69
C SER A 57 -16.47 26.76 -12.23
N LEU A 58 -16.18 25.60 -12.79
CA LEU A 58 -17.17 24.57 -13.04
C LEU A 58 -17.32 23.77 -11.74
N THR A 59 -18.30 24.19 -10.94
CA THR A 59 -18.90 23.30 -9.94
C THR A 59 -19.72 22.30 -10.75
N VAL A 60 -19.11 21.20 -11.15
CA VAL A 60 -19.85 20.01 -11.54
C VAL A 60 -20.23 19.32 -10.25
N VAL A 61 -21.45 19.58 -9.81
CA VAL A 61 -22.12 18.72 -8.85
C VAL A 61 -22.67 17.57 -9.70
N GLU A 62 -21.89 16.50 -9.87
CA GLU A 62 -22.47 15.24 -10.30
C GLU A 62 -23.25 14.68 -9.12
N GLU A 63 -24.59 14.65 -9.28
CA GLU A 63 -25.48 13.94 -8.38
C GLU A 63 -25.12 12.45 -8.45
N HIS A 64 -24.46 11.97 -7.40
CA HIS A 64 -24.27 10.55 -7.16
C HIS A 64 -25.66 9.91 -6.91
N PRO A 65 -26.02 8.77 -7.52
CA PRO A 65 -27.26 8.08 -7.20
C PRO A 65 -27.20 7.59 -5.76
N GLU A 66 -28.20 7.98 -4.99
CA GLU A 66 -28.35 7.79 -3.56
C GLU A 66 -28.18 6.33 -3.11
N GLY A 67 -27.01 6.05 -2.53
CA GLY A 67 -26.82 5.08 -1.48
C GLY A 67 -25.93 5.77 -0.45
N ASP A 68 -26.53 6.53 0.47
CA ASP A 68 -25.81 7.14 1.58
C ASP A 68 -25.24 6.02 2.48
N SER A 69 -24.06 5.50 2.12
CA SER A 69 -23.33 4.53 2.94
C SER A 69 -22.77 5.16 4.22
N GLY A 70 -22.88 6.49 4.35
CA GLY A 70 -22.23 7.25 5.44
C GLY A 70 -20.68 7.26 5.32
N TYR A 71 -20.13 6.63 4.28
CA TYR A 71 -18.70 6.63 4.00
C TYR A 71 -18.26 7.97 3.41
N THR A 72 -17.10 8.45 3.82
CA THR A 72 -16.49 9.67 3.28
C THR A 72 -15.17 9.34 2.63
N PRO A 73 -15.07 9.40 1.28
CA PRO A 73 -13.83 9.16 0.56
C PRO A 73 -12.71 10.11 0.99
N ARG A 74 -11.51 9.58 1.11
CA ARG A 74 -10.31 10.38 1.37
C ARG A 74 -9.66 10.78 0.05
N VAL A 75 -9.64 12.07 -0.21
CA VAL A 75 -9.04 12.63 -1.43
C VAL A 75 -7.80 13.50 -1.16
N ASN A 76 -7.41 13.65 0.12
CA ASN A 76 -6.26 14.42 0.55
C ASN A 76 -5.40 13.60 1.51
N ALA A 77 -4.10 13.93 1.59
CA ALA A 77 -3.19 13.34 2.57
C ALA A 77 -3.73 13.48 4.00
N PRO A 78 -3.42 12.52 4.90
CA PRO A 78 -3.71 12.68 6.32
C PRO A 78 -3.04 13.93 6.90
N ASP A 79 -3.66 14.53 7.91
CA ASP A 79 -3.05 15.62 8.66
C ASP A 79 -1.79 15.06 9.38
N PRO A 80 -0.60 15.70 9.24
CA PRO A 80 0.60 15.28 9.98
C PRO A 80 0.45 15.26 11.51
N ALA A 81 -0.56 15.91 12.05
CA ALA A 81 -0.90 15.87 13.48
C ALA A 81 -1.87 14.73 13.85
N ASP A 82 -2.35 13.96 12.88
CA ASP A 82 -3.29 12.87 13.14
C ASP A 82 -2.57 11.65 13.74
N PRO A 83 -2.86 11.31 15.03
CA PRO A 83 -2.15 10.23 15.71
C PRO A 83 -2.40 8.85 15.12
N ARG A 84 -3.46 8.66 14.32
CA ARG A 84 -3.75 7.40 13.64
C ARG A 84 -2.70 7.03 12.60
N TYR A 85 -1.95 8.01 12.07
CA TYR A 85 -0.92 7.83 11.05
C TYR A 85 0.48 8.15 11.57
N TYR A 86 0.62 9.09 12.53
CA TYR A 86 1.90 9.70 12.89
C TYR A 86 2.21 9.59 14.39
N SER A 87 1.74 8.54 15.07
CA SER A 87 2.10 8.28 16.46
C SER A 87 2.16 6.78 16.75
N ASP A 88 2.64 6.42 17.95
CA ASP A 88 2.70 5.04 18.45
C ASP A 88 1.31 4.39 18.65
N ASP A 89 0.23 5.12 18.39
CA ASP A 89 -1.10 4.53 18.27
C ASP A 89 -1.23 3.63 17.05
N ASN A 90 -0.46 3.91 16.00
CA ASN A 90 -0.32 3.07 14.81
C ASN A 90 0.80 2.05 15.01
N ILE A 91 0.48 0.76 14.87
CA ILE A 91 1.43 -0.34 15.13
C ILE A 91 2.66 -0.31 14.22
N PHE A 92 2.52 0.18 12.98
CA PHE A 92 3.63 0.31 12.04
C PHE A 92 4.51 1.50 12.37
N TYR A 93 3.91 2.63 12.77
CA TYR A 93 4.67 3.78 13.23
C TYR A 93 5.48 3.43 14.49
N ALA A 94 4.87 2.76 15.45
CA ALA A 94 5.53 2.29 16.67
C ALA A 94 6.68 1.28 16.42
N ALA A 95 6.65 0.59 15.27
CA ALA A 95 7.66 -0.36 14.85
C ALA A 95 8.73 0.24 13.90
N ASP A 96 8.84 1.57 13.80
CA ASP A 96 9.74 2.30 12.89
C ASP A 96 9.41 2.11 11.38
N TYR A 97 8.19 1.70 11.05
CA TYR A 97 7.66 1.59 9.68
C TYR A 97 6.55 2.63 9.43
N GLY A 98 6.76 3.86 9.94
CA GLY A 98 5.81 4.96 9.78
C GLY A 98 5.64 5.44 8.34
N MET A 99 4.83 6.48 8.18
CA MET A 99 4.63 7.16 6.89
C MET A 99 5.95 7.71 6.33
N PRO A 100 6.19 7.67 5.00
CA PRO A 100 5.36 7.05 3.96
C PRO A 100 5.50 5.53 3.92
N ASN A 101 4.39 4.82 4.04
CA ASN A 101 4.35 3.36 4.00
C ASN A 101 2.90 2.88 3.79
N CYS A 102 2.67 1.93 2.87
CA CYS A 102 1.33 1.46 2.53
C CYS A 102 0.61 0.79 3.71
N THR A 103 1.31 -0.01 4.52
CA THR A 103 0.71 -0.69 5.68
C THR A 103 0.39 0.29 6.81
N CYS A 104 1.29 1.25 7.08
CA CYS A 104 1.04 2.32 8.05
C CYS A 104 -0.17 3.17 7.64
N TYR A 105 -0.23 3.55 6.36
CA TYR A 105 -1.34 4.32 5.81
C TYR A 105 -2.67 3.57 5.90
N ALA A 106 -2.74 2.34 5.34
CA ALA A 106 -3.98 1.57 5.30
C ALA A 106 -4.50 1.22 6.70
N TRP A 107 -3.61 0.93 7.65
CA TRP A 107 -3.97 0.73 9.05
C TRP A 107 -4.56 2.00 9.68
N GLY A 108 -3.92 3.16 9.45
CA GLY A 108 -4.41 4.45 9.94
C GLY A 108 -5.77 4.82 9.33
N ARG A 109 -5.96 4.54 8.03
CA ARG A 109 -7.23 4.79 7.34
C ARG A 109 -8.34 3.86 7.84
N ALA A 110 -8.05 2.58 8.08
CA ALA A 110 -8.98 1.65 8.69
C ALA A 110 -9.41 2.11 10.10
N TYR A 111 -8.47 2.62 10.90
CA TYR A 111 -8.78 3.21 12.20
C TYR A 111 -9.67 4.46 12.07
N GLU A 112 -9.43 5.28 11.08
CA GLU A 112 -10.24 6.47 10.81
C GLU A 112 -11.68 6.10 10.44
N ILE A 113 -11.85 5.12 9.53
CA ILE A 113 -13.16 4.66 9.05
C ILE A 113 -13.97 4.04 10.19
N THR A 114 -13.37 3.15 10.94
CA THR A 114 -14.09 2.36 11.98
C THR A 114 -14.17 3.05 13.34
N GLY A 115 -13.33 4.06 13.59
CA GLY A 115 -13.15 4.66 14.92
C GLY A 115 -12.49 3.74 15.94
N LYS A 116 -11.97 2.58 15.53
CA LYS A 116 -11.33 1.57 16.38
C LYS A 116 -9.99 1.15 15.80
N LYS A 117 -9.03 0.79 16.65
CA LYS A 117 -7.75 0.21 16.20
C LYS A 117 -8.03 -1.10 15.47
N PRO A 118 -7.65 -1.21 14.17
CA PRO A 118 -7.92 -2.41 13.40
C PRO A 118 -7.02 -3.58 13.83
N GLU A 119 -7.55 -4.80 13.69
CA GLU A 119 -6.84 -6.05 13.98
C GLU A 119 -6.20 -6.64 12.71
N LEU A 120 -5.67 -5.77 11.84
CA LEU A 120 -4.99 -6.16 10.60
C LEU A 120 -3.63 -6.79 10.89
N SER A 121 -3.09 -7.54 9.91
CA SER A 121 -1.77 -8.17 10.02
C SER A 121 -0.69 -7.14 10.40
N PRO A 122 0.19 -7.44 11.37
CA PRO A 122 1.32 -6.57 11.73
C PRO A 122 2.55 -6.76 10.83
N TYR A 123 2.43 -7.52 9.74
CA TYR A 123 3.53 -7.91 8.84
C TYR A 123 3.44 -7.21 7.49
N ASP A 124 4.28 -7.65 6.54
CA ASP A 124 4.33 -7.14 5.17
C ASP A 124 2.97 -7.24 4.46
N ALA A 125 2.71 -6.28 3.57
CA ALA A 125 1.43 -6.13 2.88
C ALA A 125 0.98 -7.41 2.15
N CYS A 126 1.91 -8.16 1.54
CA CYS A 126 1.61 -9.42 0.85
C CYS A 126 1.00 -10.50 1.75
N THR A 127 1.09 -10.36 3.08
CA THR A 127 0.56 -11.33 4.03
C THR A 127 -0.84 -10.96 4.55
N TRP A 128 -1.32 -9.76 4.26
CA TRP A 128 -2.52 -9.23 4.90
C TRP A 128 -3.77 -10.05 4.58
N TYR A 129 -3.94 -10.38 3.31
CA TYR A 129 -5.11 -11.15 2.86
C TYR A 129 -5.15 -12.55 3.48
N ASP A 130 -4.05 -13.28 3.40
CA ASP A 130 -3.95 -14.64 3.94
C ASP A 130 -4.05 -14.64 5.47
N TYR A 131 -3.38 -13.70 6.15
CA TYR A 131 -3.49 -13.53 7.60
C TYR A 131 -4.96 -13.30 8.03
N ASN A 132 -5.66 -12.41 7.32
CA ASN A 132 -7.07 -12.14 7.60
C ASN A 132 -7.94 -13.39 7.42
N ALA A 133 -7.74 -14.12 6.33
CA ALA A 133 -8.49 -15.34 6.04
C ALA A 133 -8.20 -16.46 7.06
N GLU A 134 -6.94 -16.67 7.43
CA GLU A 134 -6.52 -17.70 8.38
C GLU A 134 -7.00 -17.43 9.81
N ASN A 135 -7.08 -16.17 10.21
CA ASN A 135 -7.48 -15.77 11.56
C ASN A 135 -8.95 -15.36 11.65
N ALA A 136 -9.69 -15.33 10.53
CA ALA A 136 -11.11 -14.94 10.45
C ALA A 136 -11.37 -13.59 11.14
N VAL A 137 -10.54 -12.57 10.87
CA VAL A 137 -10.60 -11.27 11.53
C VAL A 137 -11.75 -10.44 10.98
N TYR A 138 -11.77 -10.26 9.64
CA TYR A 138 -12.80 -9.53 8.91
C TYR A 138 -13.31 -10.37 7.76
N ASP A 139 -14.49 -10.07 7.25
CA ASP A 139 -14.98 -10.62 5.99
C ASP A 139 -14.04 -10.22 4.85
N TYR A 140 -13.96 -11.02 3.79
CA TYR A 140 -13.06 -10.81 2.68
C TYR A 140 -13.63 -11.40 1.38
N GLY A 141 -13.11 -10.96 0.24
CA GLY A 141 -13.58 -11.44 -1.08
C GLY A 141 -12.95 -10.71 -2.24
N ASP A 142 -13.59 -10.80 -3.40
CA ASP A 142 -13.15 -10.24 -4.68
C ASP A 142 -14.00 -9.07 -5.18
N THR A 143 -15.08 -8.75 -4.48
CA THR A 143 -15.98 -7.66 -4.86
C THR A 143 -15.55 -6.35 -4.18
N PRO A 144 -15.28 -5.27 -4.94
CA PRO A 144 -14.87 -4.01 -4.34
C PRO A 144 -15.98 -3.37 -3.51
N GLN A 145 -15.60 -2.79 -2.38
CA GLN A 145 -16.48 -2.02 -1.50
C GLN A 145 -15.74 -0.78 -1.00
N GLU A 146 -16.45 0.33 -0.83
CA GLU A 146 -15.87 1.53 -0.22
C GLU A 146 -15.38 1.24 1.20
N GLY A 147 -14.20 1.73 1.54
CA GLY A 147 -13.53 1.45 2.80
C GLY A 147 -12.76 0.13 2.86
N ALA A 148 -12.95 -0.79 1.91
CA ALA A 148 -12.21 -2.05 1.88
C ALA A 148 -10.72 -1.84 1.61
N ILE A 149 -9.90 -2.78 2.08
CA ILE A 149 -8.45 -2.79 1.81
C ILE A 149 -8.18 -3.73 0.64
N ALA A 150 -7.71 -3.19 -0.47
CA ALA A 150 -7.22 -3.96 -1.61
C ALA A 150 -5.80 -4.47 -1.32
N CYS A 151 -5.60 -5.79 -1.42
CA CYS A 151 -4.35 -6.47 -1.10
C CYS A 151 -3.66 -6.97 -2.37
N PHE A 152 -2.34 -6.76 -2.45
CA PHE A 152 -1.52 -7.14 -3.60
C PHE A 152 -0.23 -7.82 -3.14
N ALA A 153 0.09 -8.95 -3.78
CA ALA A 153 1.42 -9.55 -3.75
C ALA A 153 2.23 -9.11 -4.98
N TYR A 154 3.55 -9.32 -4.93
CA TYR A 154 4.42 -9.16 -6.09
C TYR A 154 4.89 -10.52 -6.59
N SER A 155 4.94 -10.68 -7.91
CA SER A 155 5.35 -11.94 -8.55
C SER A 155 6.80 -12.33 -8.27
N ASP A 156 7.64 -11.37 -7.88
CA ASP A 156 9.04 -11.56 -7.49
C ASP A 156 9.23 -11.90 -6.00
N GLY A 157 8.13 -11.94 -5.22
CA GLY A 157 8.14 -12.28 -3.79
C GLY A 157 8.54 -11.13 -2.86
N GLY A 158 8.38 -9.89 -3.30
CA GLY A 158 8.57 -8.69 -2.46
C GLY A 158 7.49 -8.51 -1.39
N SER A 159 7.56 -7.39 -0.64
CA SER A 159 6.66 -7.10 0.49
C SER A 159 5.20 -6.86 0.10
N GLY A 160 4.89 -6.75 -1.20
CA GLY A 160 3.53 -6.48 -1.68
C GLY A 160 3.09 -5.04 -1.48
N HIS A 161 1.78 -4.83 -1.63
CA HIS A 161 1.15 -3.52 -1.45
C HIS A 161 -0.25 -3.66 -0.88
N VAL A 162 -0.72 -2.63 -0.17
CA VAL A 162 -2.12 -2.47 0.23
C VAL A 162 -2.57 -1.05 -0.09
N ALA A 163 -3.81 -0.91 -0.54
CA ALA A 163 -4.47 0.35 -0.81
C ALA A 163 -5.86 0.35 -0.19
N VAL A 164 -6.46 1.52 0.01
CA VAL A 164 -7.84 1.62 0.50
C VAL A 164 -8.75 2.05 -0.64
N VAL A 165 -9.87 1.36 -0.80
CA VAL A 165 -10.90 1.69 -1.80
C VAL A 165 -11.69 2.88 -1.29
N GLU A 166 -11.57 4.01 -1.97
CA GLU A 166 -12.24 5.25 -1.56
C GLU A 166 -13.56 5.47 -2.32
N GLU A 167 -13.65 4.99 -3.55
CA GLU A 167 -14.85 5.11 -4.38
C GLU A 167 -14.97 3.92 -5.32
N VAL A 168 -16.18 3.45 -5.54
CA VAL A 168 -16.52 2.35 -6.44
C VAL A 168 -17.54 2.83 -7.44
N THR A 169 -17.22 2.72 -8.73
CA THR A 169 -18.16 2.93 -9.84
C THR A 169 -18.33 1.63 -10.64
N ASP A 170 -19.22 1.61 -11.62
CA ASP A 170 -19.40 0.45 -12.49
C ASP A 170 -18.13 0.09 -13.26
N ASP A 171 -17.28 1.09 -13.60
CA ASP A 171 -16.13 0.91 -14.46
C ASP A 171 -14.79 1.06 -13.74
N THR A 172 -14.73 1.80 -12.61
CA THR A 172 -13.47 2.18 -11.97
C THR A 172 -13.52 2.15 -10.45
N LEU A 173 -12.34 2.05 -9.84
CA LEU A 173 -12.11 2.23 -8.41
C LEU A 173 -11.19 3.45 -8.21
N LEU A 174 -11.47 4.26 -7.21
CA LEU A 174 -10.52 5.21 -6.66
C LEU A 174 -9.83 4.58 -5.46
N LEU A 175 -8.52 4.45 -5.54
CA LEU A 175 -7.68 3.89 -4.48
C LEU A 175 -6.85 5.00 -3.84
N SER A 176 -6.81 5.04 -2.52
CA SER A 176 -5.87 5.89 -1.78
C SER A 176 -4.69 5.06 -1.28
N ASN A 177 -3.50 5.63 -1.37
CA ASN A 177 -2.25 4.91 -1.23
C ASN A 177 -1.18 5.74 -0.51
N SER A 178 -0.19 5.03 0.06
CA SER A 178 1.13 5.52 0.41
C SER A 178 2.19 4.52 -0.07
N ALA A 179 3.38 4.99 -0.45
CA ALA A 179 4.44 4.13 -0.96
C ALA A 179 5.66 4.17 -0.04
N TYR A 180 6.13 3.00 0.42
CA TYR A 180 7.32 2.90 1.28
C TYR A 180 8.52 3.63 0.66
N SER A 181 9.10 4.56 1.43
CA SER A 181 10.19 5.46 0.99
C SER A 181 9.88 6.24 -0.30
N GLY A 182 8.61 6.39 -0.66
CA GLY A 182 8.14 7.08 -1.87
C GLY A 182 7.14 8.19 -1.56
N ALA A 183 6.03 8.22 -2.30
CA ALA A 183 4.98 9.20 -2.08
C ALA A 183 4.25 8.95 -0.74
N GLU A 184 4.09 10.01 0.04
CA GLU A 184 3.39 9.96 1.33
C GLU A 184 1.90 9.66 1.15
N PHE A 185 1.30 10.22 0.12
CA PHE A 185 -0.08 10.01 -0.27
C PHE A 185 -0.25 10.20 -1.77
N TYR A 186 -1.03 9.34 -2.40
CA TYR A 186 -1.49 9.52 -3.77
C TYR A 186 -2.80 8.79 -4.01
N LEU A 187 -3.54 9.28 -4.99
CA LEU A 187 -4.74 8.63 -5.49
C LEU A 187 -4.45 7.93 -6.80
N ASP A 188 -5.13 6.83 -7.02
CA ASP A 188 -4.99 5.99 -8.20
C ASP A 188 -6.38 5.58 -8.68
N THR A 189 -6.68 5.84 -9.95
CA THR A 189 -7.92 5.38 -10.56
C THR A 189 -7.61 4.19 -11.44
N VAL A 190 -8.19 3.04 -11.11
CA VAL A 190 -7.94 1.77 -11.79
C VAL A 190 -9.26 1.18 -12.31
N PRO A 191 -9.23 0.28 -13.33
CA PRO A 191 -10.44 -0.45 -13.74
C PRO A 191 -11.01 -1.28 -12.59
N ALA A 192 -12.35 -1.35 -12.48
CA ALA A 192 -13.00 -2.11 -11.42
C ALA A 192 -12.76 -3.62 -11.55
N ASP A 193 -12.55 -4.10 -12.76
CA ASP A 193 -12.23 -5.51 -13.07
C ASP A 193 -10.73 -5.82 -13.03
N ASP A 194 -9.86 -4.81 -12.91
CA ASP A 194 -8.41 -4.96 -12.72
C ASP A 194 -7.87 -3.98 -11.68
N PRO A 195 -7.99 -4.28 -10.38
CA PRO A 195 -7.52 -3.42 -9.31
C PRO A 195 -6.01 -3.17 -9.32
N SER A 196 -5.23 -4.00 -10.05
CA SER A 196 -3.79 -3.78 -10.24
C SER A 196 -3.48 -2.63 -11.20
N GLY A 197 -4.47 -2.20 -12.01
CA GLY A 197 -4.32 -1.18 -13.04
C GLY A 197 -3.34 -1.58 -14.15
N GLY A 198 -3.24 -2.87 -14.46
CA GLY A 198 -2.34 -3.42 -15.48
C GLY A 198 -0.85 -3.37 -15.10
N ARG A 199 -0.51 -3.17 -13.81
CA ARG A 199 0.89 -3.10 -13.37
C ARG A 199 1.55 -4.47 -13.46
N GLU A 200 2.64 -4.53 -14.23
CA GLU A 200 3.42 -5.75 -14.36
C GLU A 200 3.95 -6.23 -13.01
N GLY A 201 3.79 -7.51 -12.74
CA GLY A 201 4.26 -8.15 -11.51
C GLY A 201 3.33 -7.97 -10.30
N TRP A 202 2.24 -7.21 -10.41
CA TRP A 202 1.25 -7.10 -9.34
C TRP A 202 0.24 -8.23 -9.43
N ILE A 203 -0.03 -8.89 -8.31
CA ILE A 203 -0.99 -9.97 -8.18
C ILE A 203 -2.05 -9.51 -7.17
N PHE A 204 -3.26 -9.23 -7.65
CA PHE A 204 -4.37 -8.92 -6.77
C PHE A 204 -4.78 -10.17 -5.98
N GLN A 205 -4.83 -10.06 -4.65
CA GLN A 205 -5.19 -11.16 -3.74
C GLN A 205 -6.67 -11.12 -3.35
N GLY A 206 -7.25 -9.94 -3.27
CA GLY A 206 -8.63 -9.70 -2.85
C GLY A 206 -8.76 -8.47 -1.96
N TYR A 207 -9.96 -8.28 -1.43
CA TYR A 207 -10.32 -7.20 -0.50
C TYR A 207 -10.56 -7.73 0.90
N ILE A 208 -10.13 -6.97 1.90
CA ILE A 208 -10.52 -7.15 3.31
C ILE A 208 -11.58 -6.10 3.62
N TYR A 209 -12.76 -6.52 4.08
CA TYR A 209 -13.89 -5.65 4.39
C TYR A 209 -13.83 -5.28 5.87
N ILE A 210 -13.23 -4.12 6.16
CA ILE A 210 -13.23 -3.58 7.51
C ILE A 210 -14.64 -3.08 7.84
N ASP A 211 -15.20 -3.51 8.95
CA ASP A 211 -16.54 -3.15 9.39
C ASP A 211 -16.67 -1.64 9.51
N THR A 212 -17.61 -1.06 8.75
CA THR A 212 -17.97 0.36 8.78
C THR A 212 -19.10 0.63 9.75
#